data_90932089815f91272b55b10c2aab0e01
#
_entry.id   90932089815f91272b55b10c2aab0e01
#
_cell.length_a   1.000
_cell.length_b   1.000
_cell.length_c   1.000
_cell.angle_alpha   90.00
_cell.angle_beta   90.00
_cell.angle_gamma   90.00
#
_symmetry.space_group_name_H-M   'P 1'
#
loop_
_entity.id
_entity.type
_entity.pdbx_description
1 polymer ?
#
loop_
_entity_poly.entity_id
_entity_poly.type
_entity_poly.pdbx_seq_one_letter_code
_entity_poly.pdbx_strand_id
1 'polypeptide(L)'
;MAQKTIKLDYTPQPKQALLHKCRAKQILFGGAAGGGKSHSGRWDVIGFCLENPGFQKFIFRRSLPELDSNHIQPLKKEMPSELGTFNETRKRYEFYNGSTIQFQYLERDSDCDRIQGTEIHIALVDEAGQMTPYQLGYIKSRMRLGNFQPKQAEFLPRLVMTANPGGQSHNFLKALYIDPAPAESYFYDHTMRDPNNPSDKGWLTMYI
;
A
#
# COMPACT_ATOMS: atom_id res chain seq x y z
N MET A 1 -32.79 -8.94 13.20
CA MET A 1 -31.46 -9.13 13.86
C MET A 1 -30.87 -7.76 14.12
N ALA A 2 -30.46 -7.46 15.37
CA ALA A 2 -29.81 -6.19 15.69
C ALA A 2 -28.48 -6.07 14.94
N GLN A 3 -28.28 -4.97 14.24
CA GLN A 3 -27.05 -4.68 13.52
C GLN A 3 -25.97 -4.39 14.56
N LYS A 4 -24.96 -5.27 14.68
CA LYS A 4 -23.83 -5.08 15.59
C LYS A 4 -22.87 -4.05 14.99
N THR A 5 -22.74 -2.90 15.61
CA THR A 5 -21.77 -1.88 15.22
C THR A 5 -20.42 -2.19 15.87
N ILE A 6 -19.36 -2.32 15.05
CA ILE A 6 -17.98 -2.48 15.53
C ILE A 6 -17.31 -1.11 15.42
N LYS A 7 -16.85 -0.58 16.56
CA LYS A 7 -16.10 0.68 16.58
C LYS A 7 -14.62 0.40 16.38
N LEU A 8 -14.01 1.08 15.42
CA LEU A 8 -12.58 1.08 15.20
C LEU A 8 -11.98 2.34 15.83
N ASP A 9 -10.91 2.17 16.59
CA ASP A 9 -10.23 3.27 17.29
C ASP A 9 -9.13 3.87 16.40
N TYR A 10 -9.56 4.60 15.37
CA TYR A 10 -8.66 5.32 14.47
C TYR A 10 -9.25 6.67 14.07
N THR A 11 -8.50 7.73 14.33
CA THR A 11 -8.83 9.10 13.89
C THR A 11 -7.63 9.67 13.14
N PRO A 12 -7.74 9.90 11.83
CA PRO A 12 -6.63 10.40 11.03
C PRO A 12 -6.31 11.87 11.34
N GLN A 13 -5.02 12.18 11.44
CA GLN A 13 -4.54 13.57 11.41
C GLN A 13 -4.73 14.19 10.01
N PRO A 14 -4.65 15.52 9.84
CA PRO A 14 -4.93 16.19 8.56
C PRO A 14 -4.20 15.59 7.34
N LYS A 15 -2.88 15.35 7.44
CA LYS A 15 -2.11 14.73 6.35
C LYS A 15 -2.47 13.26 6.11
N GLN A 16 -2.81 12.53 7.16
CA GLN A 16 -3.29 11.16 7.05
C GLN A 16 -4.67 11.10 6.38
N ALA A 17 -5.55 12.04 6.70
CA ALA A 17 -6.84 12.18 6.04
C ALA A 17 -6.70 12.52 4.54
N LEU A 18 -5.67 13.27 4.16
CA LEU A 18 -5.35 13.53 2.76
C LEU A 18 -4.99 12.23 2.02
N LEU A 19 -4.18 11.35 2.62
CA LEU A 19 -3.88 10.03 2.07
C LEU A 19 -5.16 9.23 1.78
N HIS A 20 -6.08 9.16 2.76
CA HIS A 20 -7.32 8.38 2.62
C HIS A 20 -8.29 8.95 1.57
N LYS A 21 -8.27 10.27 1.37
CA LYS A 21 -9.08 10.95 0.35
C LYS A 21 -8.43 10.97 -1.03
N CYS A 22 -7.14 10.69 -1.12
CA CYS A 22 -6.39 10.75 -2.36
C CYS A 22 -6.87 9.67 -3.35
N ARG A 23 -7.14 10.07 -4.58
CA ARG A 23 -7.60 9.17 -5.67
C ARG A 23 -6.49 8.80 -6.66
N ALA A 24 -5.24 9.05 -6.31
CA ALA A 24 -4.12 8.59 -7.12
C ALA A 24 -3.96 7.07 -7.02
N LYS A 25 -3.53 6.45 -8.12
CA LYS A 25 -3.11 5.04 -8.15
C LYS A 25 -1.75 4.84 -7.50
N GLN A 26 -0.88 5.85 -7.55
CA GLN A 26 0.43 5.84 -6.91
C GLN A 26 0.57 7.04 -5.98
N ILE A 27 1.02 6.77 -4.77
CA ILE A 27 1.24 7.81 -3.77
C ILE A 27 2.59 7.59 -3.11
N LEU A 28 3.42 8.64 -3.10
CA LEU A 28 4.55 8.74 -2.20
C LEU A 28 4.15 9.61 -1.00
N PHE A 29 4.00 9.00 0.17
CA PHE A 29 3.74 9.70 1.40
C PHE A 29 5.06 9.94 2.14
N GLY A 30 5.63 11.13 1.90
CA GLY A 30 6.94 11.54 2.41
C GLY A 30 6.88 12.25 3.75
N GLY A 31 8.03 12.73 4.19
CA GLY A 31 8.18 13.59 5.37
C GLY A 31 9.05 12.98 6.47
N ALA A 32 9.24 13.75 7.56
CA ALA A 32 10.09 13.37 8.68
C ALA A 32 9.59 12.12 9.42
N ALA A 33 10.48 11.49 10.19
CA ALA A 33 10.13 10.40 11.09
C ALA A 33 9.08 10.85 12.14
N GLY A 34 8.28 9.89 12.63
CA GLY A 34 7.28 10.15 13.67
C GLY A 34 5.93 10.71 13.19
N GLY A 35 5.77 11.03 11.90
CA GLY A 35 4.51 11.57 11.35
C GLY A 35 3.36 10.57 11.18
N GLY A 36 3.48 9.36 11.72
CA GLY A 36 2.42 8.33 11.65
C GLY A 36 2.15 7.78 10.25
N LYS A 37 3.13 7.89 9.31
CA LYS A 37 2.99 7.42 7.91
C LYS A 37 2.67 5.93 7.83
N SER A 38 3.45 5.10 8.51
CA SER A 38 3.25 3.63 8.54
C SER A 38 1.89 3.25 9.12
N HIS A 39 1.46 3.94 10.18
CA HIS A 39 0.16 3.75 10.81
C HIS A 39 -0.98 4.10 9.85
N SER A 40 -0.96 5.30 9.24
CA SER A 40 -1.99 5.71 8.28
C SER A 40 -1.99 4.85 7.02
N GLY A 41 -0.81 4.46 6.50
CA GLY A 41 -0.73 3.53 5.37
C GLY A 41 -1.38 2.17 5.68
N ARG A 42 -1.17 1.62 6.89
CA ARG A 42 -1.85 0.41 7.35
C ARG A 42 -3.37 0.59 7.40
N TRP A 43 -3.86 1.71 7.95
CA TRP A 43 -5.30 2.00 8.01
C TRP A 43 -5.92 2.27 6.64
N ASP A 44 -5.18 2.84 5.69
CA ASP A 44 -5.61 2.93 4.28
C ASP A 44 -5.88 1.53 3.70
N VAL A 45 -4.94 0.61 3.91
CA VAL A 45 -5.08 -0.80 3.52
C VAL A 45 -6.27 -1.47 4.20
N ILE A 46 -6.45 -1.29 5.52
CA ILE A 46 -7.57 -1.85 6.29
C ILE A 46 -8.91 -1.34 5.76
N GLY A 47 -9.04 -0.03 5.55
CA GLY A 47 -10.26 0.58 5.04
C GLY A 47 -10.77 -0.09 3.76
N PHE A 48 -9.88 -0.26 2.78
CA PHE A 48 -10.24 -0.98 1.55
C PHE A 48 -10.59 -2.46 1.78
N CYS A 49 -9.99 -3.16 2.77
CA CYS A 49 -10.39 -4.51 3.13
C CYS A 49 -11.83 -4.59 3.59
N LEU A 50 -12.23 -3.64 4.42
CA LEU A 50 -13.58 -3.60 4.99
C LEU A 50 -14.63 -3.28 3.92
N GLU A 51 -14.30 -2.41 2.96
CA GLU A 51 -15.20 -1.98 1.90
C GLU A 51 -15.35 -2.96 0.75
N ASN A 52 -14.34 -3.79 0.49
CA ASN A 52 -14.27 -4.68 -0.68
C ASN A 52 -14.01 -6.13 -0.26
N PRO A 53 -15.06 -6.97 -0.08
CA PRO A 53 -14.89 -8.38 0.24
C PRO A 53 -14.02 -9.13 -0.77
N GLY A 54 -13.15 -10.02 -0.30
CA GLY A 54 -12.24 -10.81 -1.15
C GLY A 54 -11.02 -10.07 -1.67
N PHE A 55 -10.74 -8.86 -1.20
CA PHE A 55 -9.64 -8.02 -1.67
C PHE A 55 -8.27 -8.52 -1.16
N GLN A 56 -7.28 -8.59 -2.05
CA GLN A 56 -5.92 -9.05 -1.72
C GLN A 56 -4.96 -7.88 -1.64
N LYS A 57 -4.34 -7.70 -0.47
CA LYS A 57 -3.44 -6.60 -0.19
C LYS A 57 -2.13 -7.06 0.40
N PHE A 58 -1.11 -6.24 0.20
CA PHE A 58 0.22 -6.52 0.69
C PHE A 58 0.78 -5.33 1.45
N ILE A 59 1.45 -5.62 2.56
CA ILE A 59 2.30 -4.68 3.27
C ILE A 59 3.72 -5.19 3.18
N PHE A 60 4.58 -4.35 2.59
CA PHE A 60 5.99 -4.65 2.38
C PHE A 60 6.86 -3.83 3.29
N ARG A 61 7.94 -4.45 3.76
CA ARG A 61 9.05 -3.79 4.40
C ARG A 61 10.36 -4.49 4.04
N ARG A 62 11.51 -3.86 4.31
CA ARG A 62 12.80 -4.45 3.98
C ARG A 62 13.09 -5.70 4.80
N SER A 63 12.84 -5.69 6.12
CA SER A 63 13.15 -6.81 7.00
C SER A 63 11.93 -7.32 7.76
N LEU A 64 11.97 -8.63 8.12
CA LEU A 64 10.89 -9.24 8.90
C LEU A 64 10.76 -8.66 10.31
N PRO A 65 11.84 -8.41 11.09
CA PRO A 65 11.72 -7.80 12.42
C PRO A 65 11.02 -6.43 12.38
N GLU A 66 11.35 -5.59 11.41
CA GLU A 66 10.70 -4.28 11.25
C GLU A 66 9.25 -4.41 10.81
N LEU A 67 8.95 -5.35 9.90
CA LEU A 67 7.60 -5.64 9.46
C LEU A 67 6.72 -6.12 10.62
N ASP A 68 7.27 -7.00 11.46
CA ASP A 68 6.57 -7.50 12.65
C ASP A 68 6.28 -6.37 13.64
N SER A 69 7.31 -5.64 14.07
CA SER A 69 7.19 -4.59 15.10
C SER A 69 6.32 -3.41 14.66
N ASN A 70 6.37 -3.01 13.38
CA ASN A 70 5.68 -1.80 12.90
C ASN A 70 4.30 -2.06 12.29
N HIS A 71 4.02 -3.30 11.86
CA HIS A 71 2.77 -3.61 11.19
C HIS A 71 2.01 -4.80 11.77
N ILE A 72 2.67 -5.95 11.97
CA ILE A 72 1.97 -7.17 12.40
C ILE A 72 1.48 -7.04 13.85
N GLN A 73 2.38 -6.71 14.79
CA GLN A 73 2.02 -6.59 16.21
C GLN A 73 1.00 -5.46 16.45
N PRO A 74 1.16 -4.24 15.88
CA PRO A 74 0.14 -3.22 15.98
C PRO A 74 -1.21 -3.65 15.40
N LEU A 75 -1.23 -4.29 14.22
CA LEU A 75 -2.47 -4.75 13.61
C LEU A 75 -3.21 -5.75 14.50
N LYS A 76 -2.50 -6.74 15.05
CA LYS A 76 -3.09 -7.72 15.98
C LYS A 76 -3.71 -7.07 17.21
N LYS A 77 -3.12 -5.96 17.69
CA LYS A 77 -3.60 -5.22 18.86
C LYS A 77 -4.79 -4.31 18.51
N GLU A 78 -4.78 -3.70 17.32
CA GLU A 78 -5.76 -2.71 16.89
C GLU A 78 -7.04 -3.36 16.34
N MET A 79 -6.95 -4.59 15.79
CA MET A 79 -8.09 -5.20 15.10
C MET A 79 -8.98 -6.01 16.06
N PRO A 80 -10.29 -5.70 16.12
CA PRO A 80 -11.25 -6.51 16.84
C PRO A 80 -11.32 -7.94 16.29
N SER A 81 -11.43 -8.93 17.17
CA SER A 81 -11.53 -10.35 16.80
C SER A 81 -12.76 -10.68 15.95
N GLU A 82 -13.77 -9.82 15.97
CA GLU A 82 -14.98 -9.93 15.16
C GLU A 82 -14.77 -9.63 13.67
N LEU A 83 -13.63 -9.02 13.30
CA LEU A 83 -13.35 -8.66 11.91
C LEU A 83 -12.48 -9.70 11.19
N GLY A 84 -11.72 -10.50 11.93
CA GLY A 84 -10.83 -11.47 11.32
C GLY A 84 -9.79 -12.04 12.29
N THR A 85 -8.86 -12.82 11.76
CA THR A 85 -7.80 -13.48 12.52
C THR A 85 -6.46 -13.36 11.80
N PHE A 86 -5.36 -13.40 12.58
CA PHE A 86 -4.01 -13.45 12.03
C PHE A 86 -3.52 -14.90 11.91
N ASN A 87 -3.13 -15.29 10.71
CA ASN A 87 -2.54 -16.59 10.42
C ASN A 87 -1.02 -16.49 10.57
N GLU A 88 -0.47 -17.07 11.64
CA GLU A 88 0.95 -17.00 11.98
C GLU A 88 1.85 -17.69 10.95
N THR A 89 1.40 -18.81 10.41
CA THR A 89 2.17 -19.60 9.43
C THR A 89 2.28 -18.86 8.11
N ARG A 90 1.18 -18.30 7.63
CA ARG A 90 1.12 -17.58 6.35
C ARG A 90 1.52 -16.12 6.46
N LYS A 91 1.76 -15.61 7.68
CA LYS A 91 2.00 -14.17 7.95
C LYS A 91 0.96 -13.30 7.25
N ARG A 92 -0.32 -13.59 7.50
CA ARG A 92 -1.45 -12.97 6.82
C ARG A 92 -2.59 -12.71 7.80
N TYR A 93 -3.18 -11.51 7.73
CA TYR A 93 -4.46 -11.25 8.38
C TYR A 93 -5.59 -11.61 7.43
N GLU A 94 -6.54 -12.40 7.90
CA GLU A 94 -7.68 -12.93 7.16
C GLU A 94 -8.96 -12.32 7.73
N PHE A 95 -9.60 -11.43 6.96
CA PHE A 95 -10.89 -10.86 7.34
C PHE A 95 -12.03 -11.85 7.07
N TYR A 96 -13.07 -11.84 7.89
CA TYR A 96 -14.23 -12.72 7.69
C TYR A 96 -15.04 -12.41 6.43
N ASN A 97 -14.86 -11.23 5.81
CA ASN A 97 -15.40 -10.92 4.49
C ASN A 97 -14.59 -11.50 3.31
N GLY A 98 -13.57 -12.31 3.60
CA GLY A 98 -12.70 -12.93 2.61
C GLY A 98 -11.52 -12.07 2.14
N SER A 99 -11.43 -10.79 2.58
CA SER A 99 -10.27 -9.96 2.28
C SER A 99 -9.03 -10.41 3.06
N THR A 100 -7.85 -10.14 2.54
CA THR A 100 -6.60 -10.51 3.20
C THR A 100 -5.56 -9.41 3.15
N ILE A 101 -4.73 -9.31 4.19
CA ILE A 101 -3.50 -8.51 4.20
C ILE A 101 -2.32 -9.46 4.36
N GLN A 102 -1.54 -9.63 3.31
CA GLN A 102 -0.31 -10.41 3.32
C GLN A 102 0.85 -9.52 3.74
N PHE A 103 1.65 -9.98 4.69
CA PHE A 103 2.87 -9.32 5.15
C PHE A 103 4.08 -9.97 4.48
N GLN A 104 4.88 -9.15 3.78
CA GLN A 104 6.02 -9.64 3.00
C GLN A 104 7.24 -8.72 3.20
N TYR A 105 8.42 -9.32 3.33
CA TYR A 105 9.67 -8.57 3.40
C TYR A 105 10.56 -8.90 2.22
N LEU A 106 11.37 -7.92 1.79
CA LEU A 106 12.29 -8.03 0.66
C LEU A 106 13.65 -7.45 1.08
N GLU A 107 14.53 -8.31 1.58
CA GLU A 107 15.91 -7.92 1.97
C GLU A 107 16.83 -7.83 0.76
N ARG A 108 16.63 -8.72 -0.21
CA ARG A 108 17.43 -8.86 -1.44
C ARG A 108 16.50 -8.86 -2.65
N ASP A 109 17.08 -8.56 -3.81
CA ASP A 109 16.32 -8.56 -5.07
C ASP A 109 15.75 -9.94 -5.41
N SER A 110 16.46 -11.03 -5.04
CA SER A 110 15.95 -12.41 -5.19
C SER A 110 14.69 -12.72 -4.37
N ASP A 111 14.41 -11.95 -3.32
CA ASP A 111 13.18 -12.14 -2.52
C ASP A 111 11.91 -11.78 -3.31
N CYS A 112 12.06 -11.06 -4.42
CA CYS A 112 10.97 -10.77 -5.34
C CYS A 112 10.33 -12.04 -5.92
N ASP A 113 11.06 -13.15 -6.00
CA ASP A 113 10.54 -14.44 -6.46
C ASP A 113 9.38 -14.95 -5.59
N ARG A 114 9.33 -14.56 -4.29
CA ARG A 114 8.24 -14.91 -3.36
C ARG A 114 6.89 -14.34 -3.76
N ILE A 115 6.87 -13.28 -4.55
CA ILE A 115 5.64 -12.65 -5.06
C ILE A 115 5.42 -12.89 -6.55
N GLN A 116 6.22 -13.79 -7.15
CA GLN A 116 6.04 -14.18 -8.55
C GLN A 116 4.65 -14.82 -8.74
N GLY A 117 3.97 -14.44 -9.83
CA GLY A 117 2.63 -14.94 -10.13
C GLY A 117 1.49 -14.36 -9.27
N THR A 118 1.80 -13.58 -8.25
CA THR A 118 0.79 -12.98 -7.37
C THR A 118 0.08 -11.80 -8.05
N GLU A 119 -1.21 -11.64 -7.76
CA GLU A 119 -1.98 -10.42 -8.05
C GLU A 119 -2.03 -9.54 -6.81
N ILE A 120 -1.67 -8.29 -6.96
CA ILE A 120 -1.67 -7.31 -5.87
C ILE A 120 -2.65 -6.19 -6.21
N HIS A 121 -3.75 -6.11 -5.46
CA HIS A 121 -4.75 -5.08 -5.66
C HIS A 121 -4.33 -3.75 -4.98
N ILE A 122 -3.74 -3.85 -3.78
CA ILE A 122 -3.09 -2.72 -3.09
C ILE A 122 -1.77 -3.18 -2.50
N ALA A 123 -0.74 -2.36 -2.66
CA ALA A 123 0.53 -2.48 -1.97
C ALA A 123 0.78 -1.26 -1.10
N LEU A 124 1.07 -1.48 0.19
CA LEU A 124 1.76 -0.53 1.04
C LEU A 124 3.23 -0.94 1.10
N VAL A 125 4.12 -0.09 0.63
CA VAL A 125 5.57 -0.27 0.76
C VAL A 125 6.06 0.72 1.82
N ASP A 126 6.25 0.22 3.03
CA ASP A 126 6.67 1.07 4.15
C ASP A 126 8.19 1.23 4.16
N GLU A 127 8.65 2.47 4.32
CA GLU A 127 10.05 2.89 4.17
C GLU A 127 10.65 2.50 2.81
N ALA A 128 9.96 2.81 1.73
CA ALA A 128 10.35 2.49 0.35
C ALA A 128 11.77 2.98 -0.02
N GLY A 129 12.27 4.03 0.63
CA GLY A 129 13.65 4.50 0.44
C GLY A 129 14.72 3.46 0.79
N GLN A 130 14.39 2.45 1.60
CA GLN A 130 15.30 1.38 1.99
C GLN A 130 15.32 0.20 0.99
N MET A 131 14.34 0.11 0.10
CA MET A 131 14.27 -0.92 -0.94
C MET A 131 15.07 -0.51 -2.18
N THR A 132 15.43 -1.47 -3.02
CA THR A 132 16.07 -1.17 -4.31
C THR A 132 15.04 -0.69 -5.33
N PRO A 133 15.44 0.11 -6.34
CA PRO A 133 14.57 0.43 -7.48
C PRO A 133 14.01 -0.82 -8.18
N TYR A 134 14.79 -1.90 -8.24
CA TYR A 134 14.33 -3.18 -8.79
C TYR A 134 13.17 -3.75 -8.00
N GLN A 135 13.27 -3.84 -6.66
CA GLN A 135 12.20 -4.34 -5.79
C GLN A 135 10.92 -3.51 -5.93
N LEU A 136 11.05 -2.18 -5.94
CA LEU A 136 9.90 -1.28 -6.13
C LEU A 136 9.23 -1.46 -7.50
N GLY A 137 10.02 -1.58 -8.56
CA GLY A 137 9.54 -1.86 -9.91
C GLY A 137 8.89 -3.24 -10.01
N TYR A 138 9.45 -4.25 -9.36
CA TYR A 138 8.89 -5.59 -9.34
C TYR A 138 7.53 -5.64 -8.63
N ILE A 139 7.39 -5.04 -7.44
CA ILE A 139 6.10 -4.91 -6.75
C ILE A 139 5.08 -4.26 -7.68
N LYS A 140 5.44 -3.12 -8.30
CA LYS A 140 4.57 -2.38 -9.22
C LYS A 140 4.12 -3.24 -10.40
N SER A 141 4.99 -4.11 -10.95
CA SER A 141 4.66 -5.03 -12.05
C SER A 141 3.65 -6.12 -11.67
N ARG A 142 3.47 -6.40 -10.38
CA ARG A 142 2.48 -7.38 -9.88
C ARG A 142 1.12 -6.76 -9.60
N MET A 143 1.00 -5.43 -9.69
CA MET A 143 -0.22 -4.72 -9.35
C MET A 143 -1.24 -4.78 -10.48
N ARG A 144 -2.31 -5.50 -10.26
CA ARG A 144 -3.42 -5.68 -11.20
C ARG A 144 -4.66 -6.13 -10.45
N LEU A 145 -5.83 -5.92 -11.02
CA LEU A 145 -7.12 -6.35 -10.45
C LEU A 145 -7.57 -7.73 -10.96
N GLY A 146 -7.00 -8.21 -12.09
CA GLY A 146 -7.47 -9.43 -12.72
C GLY A 146 -8.97 -9.37 -12.99
N ASN A 147 -9.70 -10.37 -12.50
CA ASN A 147 -11.16 -10.42 -12.59
C ASN A 147 -11.88 -9.74 -11.40
N PHE A 148 -11.13 -9.15 -10.46
CA PHE A 148 -11.71 -8.51 -9.29
C PHE A 148 -12.30 -7.15 -9.65
N GLN A 149 -13.55 -6.91 -9.22
CA GLN A 149 -14.25 -5.64 -9.48
C GLN A 149 -14.52 -4.92 -8.16
N PRO A 150 -13.62 -4.03 -7.73
CA PRO A 150 -13.81 -3.24 -6.52
C PRO A 150 -14.78 -2.09 -6.74
N LYS A 151 -15.30 -1.54 -5.63
CA LYS A 151 -16.17 -0.35 -5.67
C LYS A 151 -15.45 0.89 -6.20
N GLN A 152 -14.11 0.97 -6.02
CA GLN A 152 -13.29 2.13 -6.37
C GLN A 152 -12.31 1.78 -7.50
N ALA A 153 -12.80 1.20 -8.59
CA ALA A 153 -11.96 0.72 -9.71
C ALA A 153 -11.12 1.83 -10.38
N GLU A 154 -11.58 3.08 -10.32
CA GLU A 154 -10.95 4.22 -11.01
C GLU A 154 -9.54 4.55 -10.49
N PHE A 155 -9.24 4.27 -9.21
CA PHE A 155 -7.90 4.48 -8.62
C PHE A 155 -7.26 3.20 -8.05
N LEU A 156 -7.72 2.06 -8.52
CA LEU A 156 -7.12 0.76 -8.26
C LEU A 156 -6.54 0.17 -9.57
N PRO A 157 -5.52 -0.67 -9.51
CA PRO A 157 -4.75 -1.04 -8.32
C PRO A 157 -4.01 0.16 -7.72
N ARG A 158 -3.70 0.11 -6.40
CA ARG A 158 -3.17 1.25 -5.65
C ARG A 158 -1.84 0.92 -4.98
N LEU A 159 -0.82 1.73 -5.24
CA LEU A 159 0.49 1.68 -4.61
C LEU A 159 0.68 2.87 -3.68
N VAL A 160 0.79 2.61 -2.40
CA VAL A 160 1.17 3.61 -1.38
C VAL A 160 2.58 3.30 -0.92
N MET A 161 3.47 4.25 -1.02
CA MET A 161 4.82 4.15 -0.49
C MET A 161 5.03 5.19 0.59
N THR A 162 5.55 4.80 1.74
CA THR A 162 6.04 5.76 2.72
C THR A 162 7.54 5.90 2.58
N ALA A 163 8.08 7.09 2.76
CA ALA A 163 9.51 7.31 2.76
C ALA A 163 9.93 8.47 3.65
N ASN A 164 11.09 8.33 4.24
CA ASN A 164 11.88 9.43 4.79
C ASN A 164 12.92 9.86 3.75
N PRO A 165 13.46 11.08 3.82
CA PRO A 165 14.60 11.48 2.99
C PRO A 165 15.79 10.54 3.21
N GLY A 166 16.48 10.19 2.12
CA GLY A 166 17.63 9.28 2.14
C GLY A 166 17.28 7.83 1.76
N GLY A 167 18.23 6.92 1.97
CA GLY A 167 18.13 5.52 1.56
C GLY A 167 18.55 5.27 0.11
N GLN A 168 18.66 3.98 -0.26
CA GLN A 168 19.20 3.57 -1.56
C GLN A 168 18.33 3.94 -2.76
N SER A 169 17.02 4.10 -2.56
CA SER A 169 16.08 4.55 -3.60
C SER A 169 15.75 6.05 -3.54
N HIS A 170 16.49 6.85 -2.76
CA HIS A 170 16.18 8.27 -2.61
C HIS A 170 16.06 9.02 -3.95
N ASN A 171 17.09 8.93 -4.78
CA ASN A 171 17.11 9.63 -6.07
C ASN A 171 16.04 9.09 -7.03
N PHE A 172 15.80 7.78 -7.01
CA PHE A 172 14.76 7.14 -7.81
C PHE A 172 13.36 7.64 -7.41
N LEU A 173 13.05 7.65 -6.13
CA LEU A 173 11.75 8.14 -5.62
C LEU A 173 11.60 9.64 -5.85
N LYS A 174 12.68 10.42 -5.68
CA LYS A 174 12.67 11.86 -5.95
C LYS A 174 12.33 12.15 -7.40
N ALA A 175 13.01 11.51 -8.34
CA ALA A 175 12.81 11.72 -9.77
C ALA A 175 11.39 11.32 -10.24
N LEU A 176 10.79 10.27 -9.66
CA LEU A 176 9.48 9.77 -10.08
C LEU A 176 8.28 10.45 -9.39
N TYR A 177 8.45 10.98 -8.17
CA TYR A 177 7.31 11.43 -7.36
C TYR A 177 7.41 12.88 -6.91
N ILE A 178 8.62 13.43 -6.73
CA ILE A 178 8.82 14.77 -6.16
C ILE A 178 9.10 15.78 -7.26
N ASP A 179 10.03 15.46 -8.17
CA ASP A 179 10.46 16.40 -9.22
C ASP A 179 9.37 16.68 -10.28
N PRO A 180 8.45 15.75 -10.64
CA PRO A 180 7.47 15.99 -11.70
C PRO A 180 6.41 17.04 -11.38
N ALA A 181 6.04 17.26 -10.10
CA ALA A 181 4.99 18.18 -9.72
C ALA A 181 5.13 18.66 -8.26
N PRO A 182 4.54 19.81 -7.91
CA PRO A 182 4.48 20.26 -6.51
C PRO A 182 3.80 19.21 -5.61
N ALA A 183 4.15 19.21 -4.32
CA ALA A 183 3.48 18.38 -3.33
C ALA A 183 1.96 18.61 -3.34
N GLU A 184 1.22 17.56 -3.05
CA GLU A 184 -0.25 17.54 -3.01
C GLU A 184 -0.94 17.85 -4.36
N SER A 185 -0.18 17.75 -5.47
CA SER A 185 -0.68 17.91 -6.83
C SER A 185 -0.72 16.59 -7.58
N TYR A 186 -1.74 16.41 -8.43
CA TYR A 186 -1.85 15.22 -9.28
C TYR A 186 -1.06 15.38 -10.57
N PHE A 187 -0.38 14.32 -10.99
CA PHE A 187 0.25 14.19 -12.30
C PHE A 187 0.15 12.75 -12.81
N TYR A 188 0.48 12.52 -14.09
CA TYR A 188 0.46 11.19 -14.67
C TYR A 188 1.85 10.60 -14.79
N ASP A 189 2.06 9.40 -14.26
CA ASP A 189 3.24 8.57 -14.55
C ASP A 189 3.04 7.84 -15.88
N HIS A 190 3.60 8.41 -16.92
CA HIS A 190 3.50 7.87 -18.28
C HIS A 190 4.25 6.55 -18.50
N THR A 191 5.15 6.16 -17.59
CA THR A 191 5.82 4.84 -17.65
C THR A 191 4.88 3.67 -17.41
N MET A 192 3.67 3.97 -16.90
CA MET A 192 2.60 2.99 -16.62
C MET A 192 1.46 3.04 -17.63
N ARG A 193 1.69 3.57 -18.81
CA ARG A 193 0.72 3.55 -19.90
C ARG A 193 0.58 2.15 -20.48
N ASP A 194 -0.65 1.77 -20.82
CA ASP A 194 -0.89 0.61 -21.69
C ASP A 194 -0.42 0.96 -23.11
N PRO A 195 0.60 0.28 -23.65
CA PRO A 195 1.11 0.56 -24.99
C PRO A 195 0.06 0.30 -26.10
N ASN A 196 -0.95 -0.51 -25.83
CA ASN A 196 -2.01 -0.84 -26.76
C ASN A 196 -3.21 0.13 -26.69
N ASN A 197 -3.21 1.07 -25.74
CA ASN A 197 -4.26 2.08 -25.59
C ASN A 197 -3.67 3.50 -25.73
N PRO A 198 -3.76 4.13 -26.91
CA PRO A 198 -3.24 5.49 -27.12
C PRO A 198 -3.86 6.56 -26.21
N SER A 199 -5.07 6.33 -25.72
CA SER A 199 -5.76 7.26 -24.80
C SER A 199 -5.36 7.11 -23.34
N ASP A 200 -4.61 6.06 -22.99
CA ASP A 200 -4.15 5.85 -21.62
C ASP A 200 -3.07 6.88 -21.26
N LYS A 201 -3.32 7.65 -20.22
CA LYS A 201 -2.39 8.66 -19.70
C LYS A 201 -1.35 8.08 -18.73
N GLY A 202 -1.49 6.80 -18.38
CA GLY A 202 -0.70 6.17 -17.33
C GLY A 202 -1.35 6.29 -15.95
N TRP A 203 -0.58 6.07 -14.90
CA TRP A 203 -1.13 6.08 -13.55
C TRP A 203 -1.15 7.47 -12.95
N LEU A 204 -2.32 7.88 -12.46
CA LEU A 204 -2.47 9.10 -11.68
C LEU A 204 -1.63 8.98 -10.39
N THR A 205 -0.77 9.95 -10.15
CA THR A 205 0.27 9.92 -9.13
C THR A 205 0.21 11.18 -8.28
N MET A 206 0.60 11.08 -7.01
CA MET A 206 0.68 12.20 -6.08
C MET A 206 1.84 12.00 -5.09
N TYR A 207 2.49 13.10 -4.73
CA TYR A 207 3.39 13.20 -3.57
C TYR A 207 2.67 13.99 -2.45
N ILE A 208 2.65 13.43 -1.21
CA ILE A 208 2.05 14.01 -0.01
C ILE A 208 3.14 14.28 1.03
#